data_9a7a010addce3537760636f3fd9a8967
#
_entry.id   9a7a010addce3537760636f3fd9a8967
#
_cell.length_a   1.000
_cell.length_b   1.000
_cell.length_c   1.000
_cell.angle_alpha   90.00
_cell.angle_beta   90.00
_cell.angle_gamma   90.00
#
_symmetry.space_group_name_H-M   'P 1'
#
loop_
_entity.id
_entity.type
_entity.pdbx_description
1 polymer ?
#
loop_
_entity_poly.entity_id
_entity_poly.type
_entity_poly.pdbx_seq_one_letter_code
_entity_poly.pdbx_strand_id
1 'polypeptide(L)'
;MKRFFAVFASLLLLSAIAVMPASAKGKQLKALIVSGQNNHNWPVSHKALKLILDNSGMFESDIVLTATAGGDMSKFKPDFEKYDVVVLDYNGDRWPAETDAAFLRYVQNGGGVVVYHAADNAFAGWEEFNKIIALGGWEGRNEKSGPYYYLKDGKPVLDNSAGPGGSHGQQREYPMHCRQAKHPITKGLPDNWIHAQDEMYDRMRGPANIKDLLYSGFADKATGGSGREEPLVFTVDYGKARVFHIMLGHAGPTLENNPAMQCAGFQTLVLRGAEWAATGKVKQAVPADFPTDKKTSFRLDYKQPKK
;
A
#
# COMPACT_ATOMS: atom_id res chain seq x y z
N MET A 1 -79.61 41.46 15.09
CA MET A 1 -79.04 40.11 15.12
C MET A 1 -78.22 39.90 13.87
N LYS A 2 -76.89 40.12 13.92
CA LYS A 2 -75.94 39.90 12.80
C LYS A 2 -75.23 38.59 13.00
N ARG A 3 -75.39 37.62 12.10
CA ARG A 3 -74.71 36.33 12.09
C ARG A 3 -73.42 36.50 11.32
N PHE A 4 -72.25 36.23 12.00
CA PHE A 4 -70.95 36.11 11.40
C PHE A 4 -70.76 34.65 10.93
N PHE A 5 -70.47 34.44 9.62
CA PHE A 5 -69.99 33.18 9.08
C PHE A 5 -68.46 33.24 9.11
N ALA A 6 -67.86 32.32 9.81
CA ALA A 6 -66.41 32.09 9.75
C ALA A 6 -66.11 31.05 8.69
N VAL A 7 -65.32 31.43 7.68
CA VAL A 7 -64.80 30.53 6.62
C VAL A 7 -63.45 30.02 7.09
N PHE A 8 -63.36 28.73 7.37
CA PHE A 8 -62.10 28.04 7.60
C PHE A 8 -61.44 27.69 6.25
N ALA A 9 -60.31 28.34 5.91
CA ALA A 9 -59.47 27.97 4.79
C ALA A 9 -58.44 26.95 5.25
N SER A 10 -58.56 25.69 4.85
CA SER A 10 -57.59 24.63 5.07
C SER A 10 -56.44 24.77 4.07
N LEU A 11 -55.25 25.15 4.55
CA LEU A 11 -54.01 25.09 3.77
C LEU A 11 -53.50 23.63 3.74
N LEU A 12 -53.57 22.99 2.59
CA LEU A 12 -52.87 21.75 2.32
C LEU A 12 -51.39 22.08 2.00
N LEU A 13 -50.50 21.79 2.94
CA LEU A 13 -49.04 21.75 2.66
C LEU A 13 -48.71 20.49 1.85
N LEU A 14 -48.46 20.63 0.55
CA LEU A 14 -47.79 19.59 -0.24
C LEU A 14 -46.30 19.61 0.11
N SER A 15 -45.84 18.62 0.89
CA SER A 15 -44.42 18.34 1.08
C SER A 15 -43.88 17.69 -0.19
N ALA A 16 -43.16 18.45 -1.02
CA ALA A 16 -42.38 17.90 -2.12
C ALA A 16 -41.20 17.11 -1.54
N ILE A 17 -41.25 15.78 -1.59
CA ILE A 17 -40.11 14.92 -1.34
C ILE A 17 -39.14 15.09 -2.50
N ALA A 18 -38.08 15.87 -2.30
CA ALA A 18 -36.98 15.95 -3.26
C ALA A 18 -36.28 14.60 -3.32
N VAL A 19 -36.57 13.82 -4.34
CA VAL A 19 -35.78 12.63 -4.68
C VAL A 19 -34.41 13.11 -5.15
N MET A 20 -33.42 13.07 -4.26
CA MET A 20 -32.03 13.31 -4.66
C MET A 20 -31.63 12.23 -5.68
N PRO A 21 -31.10 12.60 -6.85
CA PRO A 21 -30.62 11.63 -7.81
C PRO A 21 -29.50 10.82 -7.14
N ALA A 22 -29.61 9.50 -7.20
CA ALA A 22 -28.54 8.61 -6.79
C ALA A 22 -27.26 9.03 -7.53
N SER A 23 -26.23 9.42 -6.78
CA SER A 23 -24.94 9.79 -7.35
C SER A 23 -24.47 8.65 -8.26
N ALA A 24 -24.32 8.90 -9.54
CA ALA A 24 -23.79 7.92 -10.47
C ALA A 24 -22.43 7.47 -9.94
N LYS A 25 -22.27 6.18 -9.59
CA LYS A 25 -20.98 5.61 -9.20
C LYS A 25 -20.01 5.90 -10.35
N GLY A 26 -18.97 6.70 -10.07
CA GLY A 26 -17.90 6.91 -11.03
C GLY A 26 -17.30 5.57 -11.46
N LYS A 27 -16.69 5.52 -12.65
CA LYS A 27 -15.99 4.29 -13.12
C LYS A 27 -14.94 3.90 -12.07
N GLN A 28 -14.99 2.64 -11.61
CA GLN A 28 -14.01 2.09 -10.69
C GLN A 28 -12.65 1.98 -11.39
N LEU A 29 -11.59 2.15 -10.62
CA LEU A 29 -10.21 1.89 -11.05
C LEU A 29 -9.97 0.38 -11.07
N LYS A 30 -9.21 -0.09 -12.05
CA LYS A 30 -8.86 -1.51 -12.16
C LYS A 30 -7.52 -1.77 -11.50
N ALA A 31 -7.47 -2.72 -10.57
CA ALA A 31 -6.26 -3.14 -9.89
C ALA A 31 -5.96 -4.61 -10.21
N LEU A 32 -4.69 -4.94 -10.50
CA LEU A 32 -4.22 -6.31 -10.62
C LEU A 32 -3.33 -6.65 -9.43
N ILE A 33 -3.69 -7.69 -8.66
CA ILE A 33 -2.85 -8.23 -7.60
C ILE A 33 -2.08 -9.42 -8.18
N VAL A 34 -0.74 -9.30 -8.23
CA VAL A 34 0.16 -10.36 -8.67
C VAL A 34 0.66 -11.13 -7.46
N SER A 35 0.37 -12.43 -7.38
CA SER A 35 0.71 -13.29 -6.24
C SER A 35 0.98 -14.73 -6.71
N GLY A 36 1.08 -15.70 -5.79
CA GLY A 36 1.22 -17.13 -6.09
C GLY A 36 2.49 -17.77 -5.53
N GLN A 37 3.54 -16.98 -5.28
CA GLN A 37 4.73 -17.41 -4.56
C GLN A 37 5.23 -16.26 -3.69
N ASN A 38 5.47 -16.54 -2.41
CA ASN A 38 6.01 -15.60 -1.44
C ASN A 38 6.49 -16.40 -0.22
N ASN A 39 7.53 -15.96 0.45
CA ASN A 39 7.97 -16.55 1.72
C ASN A 39 7.01 -16.25 2.88
N HIS A 40 6.04 -15.36 2.68
CA HIS A 40 4.95 -15.06 3.61
C HIS A 40 3.67 -15.82 3.25
N ASN A 41 2.62 -15.66 4.07
CA ASN A 41 1.32 -16.31 3.86
C ASN A 41 0.52 -15.63 2.73
N TRP A 42 1.04 -15.71 1.50
CA TRP A 42 0.40 -15.11 0.32
C TRP A 42 -1.04 -15.60 0.07
N PRO A 43 -1.48 -16.84 0.45
CA PRO A 43 -2.88 -17.22 0.33
C PRO A 43 -3.83 -16.37 1.17
N VAL A 44 -3.30 -15.66 2.18
CA VAL A 44 -4.05 -14.71 3.02
C VAL A 44 -3.85 -13.29 2.51
N SER A 45 -2.60 -12.85 2.23
CA SER A 45 -2.30 -11.46 1.87
C SER A 45 -3.03 -11.00 0.61
N HIS A 46 -3.02 -11.77 -0.50
CA HIS A 46 -3.70 -11.35 -1.71
C HIS A 46 -5.22 -11.22 -1.54
N LYS A 47 -5.83 -12.06 -0.69
CA LYS A 47 -7.26 -11.95 -0.35
C LYS A 47 -7.55 -10.73 0.49
N ALA A 48 -6.70 -10.45 1.49
CA ALA A 48 -6.82 -9.25 2.31
C ALA A 48 -6.65 -7.97 1.47
N LEU A 49 -5.64 -7.92 0.58
CA LEU A 49 -5.45 -6.81 -0.35
C LEU A 49 -6.67 -6.61 -1.26
N LYS A 50 -7.23 -7.70 -1.80
CA LYS A 50 -8.46 -7.64 -2.60
C LYS A 50 -9.63 -7.08 -1.79
N LEU A 51 -9.84 -7.56 -0.57
CA LEU A 51 -10.89 -7.04 0.32
C LEU A 51 -10.71 -5.55 0.63
N ILE A 52 -9.47 -5.12 0.92
CA ILE A 52 -9.15 -3.70 1.16
C ILE A 52 -9.52 -2.85 -0.06
N LEU A 53 -9.11 -3.26 -1.25
CA LEU A 53 -9.35 -2.52 -2.48
C LEU A 53 -10.85 -2.49 -2.83
N ASP A 54 -11.50 -3.63 -2.93
CA ASP A 54 -12.89 -3.75 -3.40
C ASP A 54 -13.89 -3.14 -2.39
N ASN A 55 -13.70 -3.36 -1.07
CA ASN A 55 -14.56 -2.79 -0.04
C ASN A 55 -14.49 -1.25 0.03
N SER A 56 -13.48 -0.63 -0.59
CA SER A 56 -13.44 0.82 -0.73
C SER A 56 -14.50 1.36 -1.69
N GLY A 57 -15.02 0.50 -2.57
CA GLY A 57 -15.92 0.89 -3.66
C GLY A 57 -15.24 1.67 -4.79
N MET A 58 -13.95 1.96 -4.65
CA MET A 58 -13.16 2.74 -5.60
C MET A 58 -12.45 1.86 -6.62
N PHE A 59 -12.11 0.63 -6.24
CA PHE A 59 -11.43 -0.33 -7.08
C PHE A 59 -12.33 -1.52 -7.43
N GLU A 60 -12.06 -2.09 -8.60
CA GLU A 60 -12.40 -3.45 -9.01
C GLU A 60 -11.07 -4.17 -9.18
N SER A 61 -10.81 -5.22 -8.38
CA SER A 61 -9.51 -5.87 -8.38
C SER A 61 -9.57 -7.32 -8.83
N ASP A 62 -8.61 -7.71 -9.66
CA ASP A 62 -8.34 -9.08 -10.07
C ASP A 62 -7.10 -9.61 -9.37
N ILE A 63 -7.05 -10.93 -9.16
CA ILE A 63 -5.87 -11.65 -8.68
C ILE A 63 -5.36 -12.53 -9.82
N VAL A 64 -4.05 -12.44 -10.10
CA VAL A 64 -3.36 -13.41 -10.95
C VAL A 64 -2.33 -14.17 -10.13
N LEU A 65 -2.37 -15.49 -10.21
CA LEU A 65 -1.43 -16.36 -9.50
C LEU A 65 -0.44 -16.94 -10.50
N THR A 66 0.83 -16.99 -10.09
CA THR A 66 1.87 -17.74 -10.79
C THR A 66 1.68 -19.24 -10.60
N ALA A 67 2.46 -20.05 -11.32
CA ALA A 67 2.64 -21.45 -10.94
C ALA A 67 3.26 -21.55 -9.54
N THR A 68 3.16 -22.72 -8.91
CA THR A 68 3.91 -23.03 -7.68
C THR A 68 5.41 -22.98 -7.93
N ALA A 69 6.20 -22.79 -6.87
CA ALA A 69 7.67 -22.73 -6.99
C ALA A 69 8.25 -23.92 -7.75
N GLY A 70 9.13 -23.64 -8.71
CA GLY A 70 9.69 -24.63 -9.64
C GLY A 70 8.73 -25.15 -10.71
N GLY A 71 7.48 -24.64 -10.77
CA GLY A 71 6.48 -25.04 -11.76
C GLY A 71 6.63 -24.31 -13.11
N ASP A 72 5.78 -24.70 -14.06
CA ASP A 72 5.78 -24.11 -15.40
C ASP A 72 5.20 -22.68 -15.40
N MET A 73 6.06 -21.70 -15.55
CA MET A 73 5.71 -20.28 -15.63
C MET A 73 5.32 -19.82 -17.04
N SER A 74 5.39 -20.69 -18.06
CA SER A 74 5.17 -20.29 -19.46
C SER A 74 3.80 -19.68 -19.73
N LYS A 75 2.81 -20.00 -18.89
CA LYS A 75 1.43 -19.47 -18.98
C LYS A 75 1.22 -18.19 -18.17
N PHE A 76 2.20 -17.77 -17.39
CA PHE A 76 2.09 -16.54 -16.60
C PHE A 76 2.33 -15.32 -17.50
N LYS A 77 1.26 -14.82 -18.10
CA LYS A 77 1.26 -13.72 -19.08
C LYS A 77 0.11 -12.73 -18.80
N PRO A 78 0.13 -12.04 -17.65
CA PRO A 78 -0.89 -11.04 -17.34
C PRO A 78 -0.82 -9.86 -18.33
N ASP A 79 -1.99 -9.37 -18.73
CA ASP A 79 -2.11 -8.16 -19.54
C ASP A 79 -2.14 -6.95 -18.59
N PHE A 80 -0.95 -6.47 -18.22
CA PHE A 80 -0.79 -5.36 -17.27
C PHE A 80 -1.47 -4.06 -17.75
N GLU A 81 -1.52 -3.82 -19.07
CA GLU A 81 -2.05 -2.59 -19.65
C GLU A 81 -3.56 -2.42 -19.46
N LYS A 82 -4.28 -3.49 -19.08
CA LYS A 82 -5.71 -3.42 -18.73
C LYS A 82 -5.98 -2.79 -17.37
N TYR A 83 -4.94 -2.56 -16.55
CA TYR A 83 -5.08 -2.14 -15.17
C TYR A 83 -4.51 -0.75 -14.94
N ASP A 84 -5.19 0.03 -14.10
CA ASP A 84 -4.75 1.36 -13.68
C ASP A 84 -3.62 1.27 -12.64
N VAL A 85 -3.55 0.14 -11.91
CA VAL A 85 -2.50 -0.14 -10.92
C VAL A 85 -2.22 -1.63 -10.79
N VAL A 86 -0.95 -2.00 -10.65
CA VAL A 86 -0.48 -3.36 -10.35
C VAL A 86 0.04 -3.39 -8.91
N VAL A 87 -0.50 -4.30 -8.10
CA VAL A 87 -0.08 -4.54 -6.72
C VAL A 87 0.76 -5.81 -6.69
N LEU A 88 2.02 -5.68 -6.32
CA LEU A 88 2.96 -6.79 -6.21
C LEU A 88 2.89 -7.39 -4.80
N ASP A 89 2.46 -8.64 -4.70
CA ASP A 89 2.47 -9.54 -3.54
C ASP A 89 3.22 -10.82 -3.90
N TYR A 90 4.44 -10.68 -4.41
CA TYR A 90 5.19 -11.76 -5.03
C TYR A 90 6.70 -11.62 -4.79
N ASN A 91 7.36 -12.72 -4.39
CA ASN A 91 8.82 -12.78 -4.31
C ASN A 91 9.38 -14.18 -4.67
N GLY A 92 8.72 -14.87 -5.59
CA GLY A 92 9.07 -16.23 -6.03
C GLY A 92 9.99 -16.29 -7.26
N ASP A 93 9.82 -17.38 -8.02
CA ASP A 93 10.58 -17.66 -9.23
C ASP A 93 10.51 -16.50 -10.24
N ARG A 94 11.58 -16.34 -11.00
CA ARG A 94 11.62 -15.31 -12.06
C ARG A 94 10.52 -15.55 -13.09
N TRP A 95 9.86 -14.48 -13.47
CA TRP A 95 8.85 -14.52 -14.54
C TRP A 95 9.50 -14.83 -15.91
N PRO A 96 8.72 -15.32 -16.89
CA PRO A 96 9.19 -15.42 -18.26
C PRO A 96 9.66 -14.08 -18.82
N ALA A 97 10.69 -14.10 -19.66
CA ALA A 97 11.28 -12.87 -20.23
C ALA A 97 10.24 -11.97 -20.94
N GLU A 98 9.23 -12.57 -21.58
CA GLU A 98 8.12 -11.84 -22.21
C GLU A 98 7.23 -11.12 -21.17
N THR A 99 7.00 -11.74 -20.01
CA THR A 99 6.23 -11.15 -18.91
C THR A 99 7.01 -10.03 -18.24
N ASP A 100 8.32 -10.22 -18.03
CA ASP A 100 9.22 -9.17 -17.56
C ASP A 100 9.19 -7.96 -18.50
N ALA A 101 9.29 -8.20 -19.81
CA ALA A 101 9.25 -7.15 -20.81
C ALA A 101 7.88 -6.44 -20.86
N ALA A 102 6.78 -7.18 -20.66
CA ALA A 102 5.44 -6.59 -20.60
C ALA A 102 5.25 -5.72 -19.36
N PHE A 103 5.70 -6.20 -18.19
CA PHE A 103 5.67 -5.40 -16.95
C PHE A 103 6.53 -4.14 -17.05
N LEU A 104 7.74 -4.28 -17.61
CA LEU A 104 8.64 -3.14 -17.78
C LEU A 104 8.05 -2.08 -18.71
N ARG A 105 7.43 -2.50 -19.85
CA ARG A 105 6.72 -1.56 -20.75
C ARG A 105 5.58 -0.84 -20.04
N TYR A 106 4.76 -1.57 -19.28
CA TYR A 106 3.67 -1.00 -18.50
C TYR A 106 4.19 0.10 -17.56
N VAL A 107 5.26 -0.19 -16.79
CA VAL A 107 5.87 0.76 -15.87
C VAL A 107 6.46 1.96 -16.61
N GLN A 108 7.25 1.74 -17.65
CA GLN A 108 7.88 2.81 -18.46
C GLN A 108 6.87 3.73 -19.13
N ASN A 109 5.69 3.21 -19.49
CA ASN A 109 4.58 4.00 -20.04
C ASN A 109 3.81 4.81 -18.97
N GLY A 110 4.21 4.74 -17.70
CA GLY A 110 3.61 5.50 -16.61
C GLY A 110 2.57 4.72 -15.80
N GLY A 111 2.58 3.40 -15.91
CA GLY A 111 1.72 2.52 -15.11
C GLY A 111 1.92 2.71 -13.61
N GLY A 112 0.84 2.54 -12.84
CA GLY A 112 0.86 2.61 -11.39
C GLY A 112 1.33 1.29 -10.77
N VAL A 113 2.22 1.34 -9.77
CA VAL A 113 2.69 0.15 -9.07
C VAL A 113 2.59 0.33 -7.56
N VAL A 114 2.12 -0.69 -6.87
CA VAL A 114 2.23 -0.83 -5.41
C VAL A 114 3.18 -1.98 -5.14
N VAL A 115 4.30 -1.70 -4.49
CA VAL A 115 5.22 -2.71 -3.97
C VAL A 115 4.82 -2.97 -2.52
N TYR A 116 4.28 -4.16 -2.26
CA TYR A 116 3.73 -4.50 -0.97
C TYR A 116 4.64 -5.47 -0.23
N HIS A 117 5.09 -5.06 0.95
CA HIS A 117 5.84 -5.85 1.92
C HIS A 117 6.94 -6.68 1.23
N ALA A 118 6.94 -8.00 1.38
CA ALA A 118 7.98 -8.89 0.86
C ALA A 118 8.10 -8.94 -0.68
N ALA A 119 7.31 -8.20 -1.44
CA ALA A 119 7.57 -8.03 -2.87
C ALA A 119 8.91 -7.33 -3.15
N ASP A 120 9.45 -6.61 -2.17
CA ASP A 120 10.77 -6.01 -2.23
C ASP A 120 11.93 -7.01 -2.11
N ASN A 121 11.65 -8.27 -1.75
CA ASN A 121 12.62 -9.35 -1.77
C ASN A 121 12.84 -9.92 -3.16
N ALA A 122 11.86 -9.75 -4.08
CA ALA A 122 11.89 -10.38 -5.38
C ALA A 122 13.08 -9.94 -6.24
N PHE A 123 13.54 -10.84 -7.09
CA PHE A 123 14.37 -10.58 -8.26
C PHE A 123 15.63 -9.74 -8.01
N ALA A 124 16.42 -10.08 -6.99
CA ALA A 124 17.65 -9.37 -6.64
C ALA A 124 18.60 -9.16 -7.83
N GLY A 125 18.64 -10.10 -8.78
CA GLY A 125 19.44 -10.03 -10.01
C GLY A 125 18.80 -9.24 -11.16
N TRP A 126 17.60 -8.67 -11.00
CA TRP A 126 16.96 -7.86 -12.03
C TRP A 126 17.15 -6.37 -11.77
N GLU A 127 18.14 -5.78 -12.42
CA GLU A 127 18.53 -4.39 -12.19
C GLU A 127 17.35 -3.41 -12.36
N GLU A 128 16.56 -3.54 -13.43
CA GLU A 128 15.43 -2.63 -13.67
C GLU A 128 14.32 -2.79 -12.62
N PHE A 129 14.05 -4.02 -12.15
CA PHE A 129 13.11 -4.22 -11.04
C PHE A 129 13.60 -3.57 -9.75
N ASN A 130 14.91 -3.69 -9.44
CA ASN A 130 15.48 -3.03 -8.26
C ASN A 130 15.40 -1.50 -8.35
N LYS A 131 15.49 -0.90 -9.54
CA LYS A 131 15.21 0.54 -9.74
C LYS A 131 13.73 0.88 -9.54
N ILE A 132 12.82 -0.01 -9.92
CA ILE A 132 11.36 0.19 -9.72
C ILE A 132 11.01 0.14 -8.24
N ILE A 133 11.62 -0.74 -7.46
CA ILE A 133 11.32 -0.88 -6.02
C ILE A 133 12.17 0.04 -5.13
N ALA A 134 13.27 0.60 -5.62
CA ALA A 134 14.27 1.45 -4.96
C ALA A 134 15.05 0.78 -3.84
N LEU A 135 14.41 0.04 -2.95
CA LEU A 135 15.02 -0.69 -1.84
C LEU A 135 14.46 -2.10 -1.81
N GLY A 136 15.34 -3.07 -1.51
CA GLY A 136 14.96 -4.45 -1.32
C GLY A 136 15.82 -5.12 -0.25
N GLY A 137 15.38 -6.31 0.18
CA GLY A 137 16.07 -7.10 1.18
C GLY A 137 16.32 -8.53 0.73
N TRP A 138 17.06 -9.27 1.53
CA TRP A 138 17.30 -10.70 1.38
C TRP A 138 17.83 -11.12 -0.03
N GLU A 139 17.59 -12.32 -0.45
CA GLU A 139 17.92 -12.89 -1.78
C GLU A 139 19.35 -12.57 -2.25
N GLY A 140 20.32 -12.60 -1.32
CA GLY A 140 21.74 -12.32 -1.59
C GLY A 140 22.09 -10.85 -1.79
N ARG A 141 21.16 -9.92 -1.53
CA ARG A 141 21.45 -8.48 -1.57
C ARG A 141 22.55 -8.11 -0.57
N ASN A 142 23.52 -7.32 -1.03
CA ASN A 142 24.64 -6.83 -0.26
C ASN A 142 25.10 -5.45 -0.81
N GLU A 143 26.30 -5.00 -0.48
CA GLU A 143 26.81 -3.69 -0.91
C GLU A 143 26.85 -3.50 -2.44
N LYS A 144 26.88 -4.58 -3.24
CA LYS A 144 26.82 -4.52 -4.71
C LYS A 144 25.41 -4.18 -5.22
N SER A 145 24.39 -4.38 -4.40
CA SER A 145 22.99 -4.04 -4.72
C SER A 145 22.72 -2.55 -4.55
N GLY A 146 23.62 -1.80 -3.91
CA GLY A 146 23.51 -0.39 -3.59
C GLY A 146 23.65 -0.10 -2.09
N PRO A 147 23.55 1.15 -1.67
CA PRO A 147 23.67 1.55 -0.28
C PRO A 147 22.51 1.07 0.59
N TYR A 148 22.73 0.99 1.91
CA TYR A 148 21.64 1.10 2.88
C TYR A 148 21.08 2.52 2.81
N TYR A 149 19.76 2.62 2.95
CA TYR A 149 19.10 3.90 3.13
C TYR A 149 18.45 3.95 4.52
N TYR A 150 18.79 4.96 5.31
CA TYR A 150 18.15 5.22 6.61
C TYR A 150 18.19 6.71 6.92
N LEU A 151 17.53 7.14 7.98
CA LEU A 151 17.60 8.52 8.45
C LEU A 151 18.52 8.65 9.68
N LYS A 152 19.33 9.70 9.68
CA LYS A 152 20.06 10.17 10.85
C LYS A 152 19.74 11.64 11.06
N ASP A 153 19.28 11.99 12.24
CA ASP A 153 18.86 13.37 12.59
C ASP A 153 17.85 13.94 11.56
N GLY A 154 16.90 13.08 11.12
CA GLY A 154 15.87 13.41 10.13
C GLY A 154 16.37 13.56 8.68
N LYS A 155 17.64 13.31 8.40
CA LYS A 155 18.25 13.43 7.06
C LYS A 155 18.58 12.06 6.48
N PRO A 156 18.37 11.84 5.17
CA PRO A 156 18.76 10.62 4.49
C PRO A 156 20.28 10.39 4.56
N VAL A 157 20.63 9.13 4.83
CA VAL A 157 22.01 8.63 4.77
C VAL A 157 22.04 7.46 3.79
N LEU A 158 22.99 7.53 2.84
CA LEU A 158 23.33 6.46 1.92
C LEU A 158 24.63 5.83 2.41
N ASP A 159 24.56 4.62 2.96
CA ASP A 159 25.67 3.92 3.60
C ASP A 159 26.11 2.72 2.74
N ASN A 160 27.28 2.85 2.10
CA ASN A 160 27.87 1.83 1.22
C ASN A 160 28.70 0.77 1.98
N SER A 161 28.64 0.73 3.32
CA SER A 161 29.37 -0.28 4.09
C SER A 161 28.95 -1.69 3.67
N ALA A 162 29.89 -2.64 3.73
CA ALA A 162 29.63 -4.04 3.41
C ALA A 162 28.63 -4.64 4.38
N GLY A 163 27.83 -5.58 3.88
CA GLY A 163 26.88 -6.34 4.69
C GLY A 163 25.61 -6.76 3.93
N PRO A 164 24.85 -7.71 4.48
CA PRO A 164 23.63 -8.20 3.85
C PRO A 164 22.54 -7.13 3.83
N GLY A 165 21.68 -7.18 2.80
CA GLY A 165 20.46 -6.38 2.73
C GLY A 165 19.27 -7.13 3.32
N GLY A 166 18.43 -6.39 4.06
CA GLY A 166 17.21 -6.90 4.64
C GLY A 166 17.39 -7.59 5.99
N SER A 167 16.63 -7.12 6.97
CA SER A 167 16.47 -7.68 8.29
C SER A 167 15.19 -7.16 8.90
N HIS A 168 14.76 -7.71 10.00
CA HIS A 168 13.72 -7.18 10.89
C HIS A 168 13.95 -7.68 12.31
N GLY A 169 13.44 -6.94 13.28
CA GLY A 169 13.40 -7.39 14.68
C GLY A 169 12.16 -8.22 14.97
N GLN A 170 11.81 -8.33 16.26
CA GLN A 170 10.58 -8.97 16.71
C GLN A 170 9.35 -8.21 16.20
N GLN A 171 8.31 -8.94 15.80
CA GLN A 171 7.01 -8.36 15.47
C GLN A 171 6.41 -7.65 16.70
N ARG A 172 6.07 -6.39 16.54
CA ARG A 172 5.52 -5.54 17.62
C ARG A 172 4.72 -4.38 17.05
N GLU A 173 3.98 -3.69 17.90
CA GLU A 173 3.50 -2.34 17.58
C GLU A 173 4.66 -1.36 17.58
N TYR A 174 4.64 -0.38 16.67
CA TYR A 174 5.67 0.67 16.61
C TYR A 174 5.15 1.99 16.09
N PRO A 175 5.77 3.10 16.53
CA PRO A 175 5.45 4.42 16.04
C PRO A 175 5.85 4.58 14.57
N MET A 176 4.99 5.23 13.81
CA MET A 176 5.23 5.71 12.45
C MET A 176 5.40 7.23 12.48
N HIS A 177 6.43 7.73 11.81
CA HIS A 177 6.77 9.15 11.77
C HIS A 177 6.60 9.69 10.34
N CYS A 178 5.72 10.67 10.15
CA CYS A 178 5.52 11.32 8.86
C CYS A 178 6.76 12.16 8.46
N ARG A 179 7.19 11.99 7.22
CA ARG A 179 8.33 12.72 6.65
C ARG A 179 7.92 13.69 5.56
N GLN A 180 6.73 13.52 4.98
CA GLN A 180 6.22 14.36 3.90
C GLN A 180 4.71 14.59 4.05
N ALA A 181 4.31 15.44 5.02
CA ALA A 181 2.88 15.71 5.36
C ALA A 181 2.07 16.37 4.22
N LYS A 182 2.74 16.97 3.23
CA LYS A 182 2.06 17.66 2.11
C LYS A 182 1.83 16.75 0.89
N HIS A 183 2.42 15.54 0.87
CA HIS A 183 2.24 14.60 -0.23
C HIS A 183 0.77 14.14 -0.30
N PRO A 184 0.16 13.96 -1.49
CA PRO A 184 -1.24 13.53 -1.60
C PRO A 184 -1.61 12.31 -0.75
N ILE A 185 -0.71 11.31 -0.64
CA ILE A 185 -0.95 10.10 0.15
C ILE A 185 -1.06 10.40 1.65
N THR A 186 -0.21 11.27 2.19
CA THR A 186 -0.12 11.55 3.64
C THR A 186 -0.94 12.76 4.07
N LYS A 187 -1.35 13.62 3.12
CA LYS A 187 -2.06 14.87 3.43
C LYS A 187 -3.27 14.65 4.33
N GLY A 188 -3.22 15.30 5.50
CA GLY A 188 -4.27 15.25 6.53
C GLY A 188 -4.20 14.03 7.45
N LEU A 189 -3.32 13.05 7.18
CA LEU A 189 -3.03 11.97 8.14
C LEU A 189 -2.19 12.52 9.31
N PRO A 190 -2.24 11.90 10.50
CA PRO A 190 -1.41 12.30 11.64
C PRO A 190 0.09 12.22 11.33
N ASP A 191 0.87 13.14 11.90
CA ASP A 191 2.33 13.13 11.79
C ASP A 191 2.95 11.92 12.51
N ASN A 192 2.32 11.47 13.60
CA ASN A 192 2.73 10.29 14.36
C ASN A 192 1.52 9.40 14.64
N TRP A 193 1.68 8.10 14.50
CA TRP A 193 0.64 7.12 14.81
C TRP A 193 1.26 5.76 15.10
N ILE A 194 0.55 4.89 15.82
CA ILE A 194 1.01 3.53 16.16
C ILE A 194 0.50 2.54 15.12
N HIS A 195 1.45 1.87 14.42
CA HIS A 195 1.14 0.72 13.60
C HIS A 195 0.92 -0.51 14.47
N ALA A 196 0.02 -1.41 14.02
CA ALA A 196 -0.24 -2.68 14.70
C ALA A 196 1.01 -3.57 14.74
N GLN A 197 0.92 -4.68 15.47
CA GLN A 197 1.98 -5.70 15.50
C GLN A 197 2.33 -6.16 14.09
N ASP A 198 3.60 -5.90 13.70
CA ASP A 198 4.12 -6.17 12.36
C ASP A 198 5.64 -6.35 12.39
N GLU A 199 6.21 -6.85 11.31
CA GLU A 199 7.64 -6.80 11.03
C GLU A 199 8.03 -5.39 10.60
N MET A 200 8.99 -4.79 11.30
CA MET A 200 9.61 -3.58 10.82
C MET A 200 10.85 -3.95 10.03
N TYR A 201 10.78 -3.87 8.70
CA TYR A 201 11.93 -4.09 7.83
C TYR A 201 13.00 -3.05 8.07
N ASP A 202 14.24 -3.50 8.15
CA ASP A 202 15.41 -2.65 8.33
C ASP A 202 16.59 -3.11 7.46
N ARG A 203 17.64 -2.30 7.39
CA ARG A 203 18.84 -2.58 6.59
C ARG A 203 18.55 -2.87 5.12
N MET A 204 17.49 -2.27 4.57
CA MET A 204 17.15 -2.42 3.15
C MET A 204 18.19 -1.73 2.29
N ARG A 205 18.48 -2.32 1.13
CA ARG A 205 19.51 -1.85 0.18
C ARG A 205 18.95 -1.80 -1.24
N GLY A 206 19.54 -0.92 -2.05
CA GLY A 206 19.14 -0.85 -3.46
C GLY A 206 19.66 0.43 -4.12
N PRO A 207 19.18 0.74 -5.32
CA PRO A 207 19.47 2.00 -6.00
C PRO A 207 19.12 3.24 -5.17
N ALA A 208 18.25 3.09 -4.19
CA ALA A 208 17.83 4.13 -3.25
C ALA A 208 17.26 5.39 -3.91
N ASN A 209 16.68 5.25 -5.09
CA ASN A 209 16.03 6.32 -5.86
C ASN A 209 14.63 6.65 -5.30
N ILE A 210 14.57 6.87 -3.98
CA ILE A 210 13.36 7.32 -3.29
C ILE A 210 13.06 8.76 -3.74
N LYS A 211 11.81 8.98 -4.19
CA LYS A 211 11.33 10.31 -4.59
C LYS A 211 10.84 11.09 -3.38
N ASP A 212 9.87 10.52 -2.67
CA ASP A 212 9.30 11.11 -1.45
C ASP A 212 9.25 10.04 -0.37
N LEU A 213 9.98 10.25 0.73
CA LEU A 213 9.84 9.44 1.93
C LEU A 213 8.61 9.92 2.69
N LEU A 214 7.62 9.05 2.84
CA LEU A 214 6.32 9.37 3.43
C LEU A 214 6.27 9.08 4.93
N TYR A 215 6.65 7.87 5.33
CA TYR A 215 6.74 7.45 6.73
C TYR A 215 8.00 6.63 6.98
N SER A 216 8.54 6.80 8.18
CA SER A 216 9.66 6.02 8.71
C SER A 216 9.32 5.49 10.10
N GLY A 217 10.15 4.59 10.62
CA GLY A 217 10.06 4.07 11.99
C GLY A 217 11.43 3.74 12.56
N PHE A 218 11.56 3.81 13.87
CA PHE A 218 12.83 3.48 14.54
C PHE A 218 12.92 1.99 14.84
N ALA A 219 13.87 1.30 14.20
CA ALA A 219 14.13 -0.13 14.36
C ALA A 219 15.02 -0.35 15.60
N ASP A 220 14.39 -0.51 16.77
CA ASP A 220 15.07 -0.57 18.07
C ASP A 220 15.96 -1.83 18.19
N LYS A 221 17.22 -1.63 18.59
CA LYS A 221 18.17 -2.71 18.89
C LYS A 221 17.70 -3.66 19.99
N ALA A 222 16.96 -3.14 20.97
CA ALA A 222 16.43 -3.96 22.06
C ALA A 222 15.47 -5.05 21.58
N THR A 223 14.85 -4.84 20.41
CA THR A 223 13.95 -5.82 19.77
C THR A 223 14.56 -6.51 18.54
N GLY A 224 15.88 -6.40 18.35
CA GLY A 224 16.62 -7.01 17.24
C GLY A 224 16.75 -6.14 15.99
N GLY A 225 16.26 -4.90 16.03
CA GLY A 225 16.36 -3.97 14.92
C GLY A 225 17.74 -3.36 14.69
N SER A 226 17.88 -2.56 13.65
CA SER A 226 19.15 -1.95 13.22
C SER A 226 19.67 -0.86 14.18
N GLY A 227 18.82 -0.27 15.01
CA GLY A 227 19.09 0.94 15.79
C GLY A 227 19.07 2.22 14.95
N ARG A 228 18.39 2.18 13.80
CA ARG A 228 18.28 3.29 12.84
C ARG A 228 16.83 3.66 12.62
N GLU A 229 16.59 4.86 12.13
CA GLU A 229 15.29 5.29 11.61
C GLU A 229 15.20 4.81 10.15
N GLU A 230 14.35 3.84 9.90
CA GLU A 230 14.25 3.14 8.61
C GLU A 230 13.09 3.69 7.76
N PRO A 231 13.23 3.76 6.43
CA PRO A 231 12.13 4.11 5.53
C PRO A 231 11.13 2.95 5.47
N LEU A 232 9.85 3.21 5.69
CA LEU A 232 8.83 2.17 5.68
C LEU A 232 7.76 2.37 4.61
N VAL A 233 7.52 3.63 4.22
CA VAL A 233 6.54 3.99 3.19
C VAL A 233 7.11 5.14 2.36
N PHE A 234 7.20 4.95 1.05
CA PHE A 234 7.78 5.96 0.16
C PHE A 234 7.27 5.82 -1.29
N THR A 235 7.55 6.83 -2.10
CA THR A 235 7.39 6.78 -3.56
C THR A 235 8.77 6.68 -4.23
N VAL A 236 8.79 6.10 -5.42
CA VAL A 236 10.04 5.85 -6.15
C VAL A 236 10.14 6.75 -7.37
N ASP A 237 11.32 7.25 -7.66
CA ASP A 237 11.64 7.98 -8.89
C ASP A 237 12.04 7.01 -9.99
N TYR A 238 11.09 6.69 -10.88
CA TYR A 238 11.31 5.82 -12.02
C TYR A 238 10.56 6.35 -13.27
N GLY A 239 11.16 7.28 -13.96
CA GLY A 239 10.63 7.83 -15.20
C GLY A 239 9.24 8.43 -15.06
N LYS A 240 8.28 7.93 -15.84
CA LYS A 240 6.87 8.36 -15.81
C LYS A 240 6.01 7.58 -14.83
N ALA A 241 6.52 6.48 -14.28
CA ALA A 241 5.76 5.60 -13.40
C ALA A 241 5.43 6.28 -12.07
N ARG A 242 4.34 5.85 -11.47
CA ARG A 242 4.00 6.17 -10.09
C ARG A 242 4.10 4.92 -9.26
N VAL A 243 5.23 4.78 -8.56
CA VAL A 243 5.49 3.62 -7.71
C VAL A 243 5.33 4.01 -6.26
N PHE A 244 4.43 3.34 -5.56
CA PHE A 244 4.21 3.43 -4.12
C PHE A 244 4.75 2.16 -3.47
N HIS A 245 5.68 2.32 -2.54
CA HIS A 245 6.28 1.22 -1.80
C HIS A 245 5.86 1.29 -0.34
N ILE A 246 5.35 0.18 0.19
CA ILE A 246 4.91 0.02 1.57
C ILE A 246 5.46 -1.28 2.15
N MET A 247 6.36 -1.18 3.12
CA MET A 247 7.02 -2.31 3.78
C MET A 247 6.18 -2.92 4.91
N LEU A 248 5.05 -2.31 5.25
CA LEU A 248 4.11 -2.78 6.26
C LEU A 248 3.24 -3.92 5.74
N GLY A 249 2.63 -4.69 6.66
CA GLY A 249 1.53 -5.58 6.34
C GLY A 249 1.88 -7.06 6.29
N HIS A 250 2.78 -7.53 7.17
CA HIS A 250 3.07 -8.97 7.29
C HIS A 250 1.77 -9.77 7.41
N ALA A 251 1.61 -10.78 6.54
CA ALA A 251 0.40 -11.59 6.51
C ALA A 251 0.31 -12.53 7.71
N GLY A 252 -0.76 -12.38 8.48
CA GLY A 252 -1.08 -13.28 9.58
C GLY A 252 -1.50 -14.68 9.13
N PRO A 253 -1.79 -15.58 10.08
CA PRO A 253 -2.15 -16.97 9.76
C PRO A 253 -3.48 -17.12 9.02
N THR A 254 -4.45 -16.23 9.25
CA THR A 254 -5.76 -16.21 8.59
C THR A 254 -6.23 -14.78 8.33
N LEU A 255 -7.32 -14.60 7.56
CA LEU A 255 -7.92 -13.27 7.37
C LEU A 255 -8.42 -12.66 8.69
N GLU A 256 -8.92 -13.47 9.60
CA GLU A 256 -9.47 -13.04 10.89
C GLU A 256 -8.38 -12.73 11.91
N ASN A 257 -7.22 -13.39 11.79
CA ASN A 257 -6.04 -13.17 12.64
C ASN A 257 -4.89 -12.60 11.81
N ASN A 258 -4.97 -11.31 11.50
CA ASN A 258 -4.06 -10.64 10.57
C ASN A 258 -3.82 -9.18 11.01
N PRO A 259 -3.25 -8.97 12.21
CA PRO A 259 -3.22 -7.65 12.86
C PRO A 259 -2.56 -6.56 12.01
N ALA A 260 -1.45 -6.85 11.34
CA ALA A 260 -0.77 -5.87 10.51
C ALA A 260 -1.66 -5.39 9.34
N MET A 261 -2.29 -6.32 8.62
CA MET A 261 -3.17 -5.98 7.49
C MET A 261 -4.56 -5.48 7.92
N GLN A 262 -5.02 -5.83 9.13
CA GLN A 262 -6.26 -5.31 9.73
C GLN A 262 -6.08 -3.90 10.30
N CYS A 263 -4.86 -3.42 10.49
CA CYS A 263 -4.58 -2.06 10.97
C CYS A 263 -5.22 -1.02 10.03
N ALA A 264 -6.04 -0.13 10.58
CA ALA A 264 -6.74 0.90 9.80
C ALA A 264 -5.76 1.88 9.12
N GLY A 265 -4.60 2.12 9.75
CA GLY A 265 -3.51 2.92 9.17
C GLY A 265 -2.94 2.26 7.91
N PHE A 266 -2.60 0.97 7.98
CA PHE A 266 -2.13 0.19 6.85
C PHE A 266 -3.15 0.20 5.70
N GLN A 267 -4.41 -0.17 5.98
CA GLN A 267 -5.46 -0.19 4.96
C GLN A 267 -5.66 1.17 4.29
N THR A 268 -5.59 2.24 5.07
CA THR A 268 -5.69 3.61 4.55
C THR A 268 -4.52 3.96 3.65
N LEU A 269 -3.29 3.59 4.02
CA LEU A 269 -2.09 3.85 3.21
C LEU A 269 -2.11 3.03 1.92
N VAL A 270 -2.50 1.75 1.95
CA VAL A 270 -2.66 0.92 0.75
C VAL A 270 -3.66 1.55 -0.22
N LEU A 271 -4.83 1.96 0.26
CA LEU A 271 -5.86 2.56 -0.58
C LEU A 271 -5.42 3.89 -1.19
N ARG A 272 -4.84 4.80 -0.38
CA ARG A 272 -4.38 6.11 -0.85
C ARG A 272 -3.16 5.96 -1.77
N GLY A 273 -2.26 5.02 -1.46
CA GLY A 273 -1.12 4.69 -2.30
C GLY A 273 -1.52 4.12 -3.66
N ALA A 274 -2.47 3.18 -3.67
CA ALA A 274 -3.00 2.61 -4.91
C ALA A 274 -3.77 3.65 -5.75
N GLU A 275 -4.60 4.51 -5.12
CA GLU A 275 -5.26 5.62 -5.82
C GLU A 275 -4.26 6.60 -6.43
N TRP A 276 -3.24 6.97 -5.67
CA TRP A 276 -2.17 7.86 -6.17
C TRP A 276 -1.38 7.20 -7.30
N ALA A 277 -1.02 5.94 -7.17
CA ALA A 277 -0.31 5.21 -8.20
C ALA A 277 -1.13 5.13 -9.50
N ALA A 278 -2.43 4.85 -9.41
CA ALA A 278 -3.33 4.80 -10.56
C ALA A 278 -3.56 6.17 -11.22
N THR A 279 -3.71 7.25 -10.42
CA THR A 279 -4.28 8.52 -10.92
C THR A 279 -3.39 9.76 -10.73
N GLY A 280 -2.34 9.66 -9.92
CA GLY A 280 -1.54 10.81 -9.47
C GLY A 280 -2.24 11.69 -8.43
N LYS A 281 -3.43 11.30 -7.94
CA LYS A 281 -4.24 12.06 -6.99
C LYS A 281 -4.74 11.18 -5.87
N VAL A 282 -5.16 11.78 -4.75
CA VAL A 282 -5.85 11.11 -3.65
C VAL A 282 -7.10 11.91 -3.31
N LYS A 283 -8.26 11.29 -3.49
CA LYS A 283 -9.58 11.84 -3.16
C LYS A 283 -10.13 11.31 -1.83
N GLN A 284 -9.56 10.22 -1.34
CA GLN A 284 -9.98 9.64 -0.07
C GLN A 284 -9.79 10.62 1.09
N ALA A 285 -10.86 10.83 1.85
CA ALA A 285 -10.79 11.56 3.11
C ALA A 285 -9.94 10.78 4.14
N VAL A 286 -9.46 11.47 5.15
CA VAL A 286 -8.88 10.83 6.33
C VAL A 286 -10.03 10.14 7.08
N PRO A 287 -9.95 8.81 7.31
CA PRO A 287 -11.02 8.11 8.02
C PRO A 287 -10.98 8.42 9.52
N ALA A 288 -12.15 8.48 10.15
CA ALA A 288 -12.26 8.79 11.58
C ALA A 288 -11.61 7.74 12.50
N ASP A 289 -11.44 6.53 12.00
CA ASP A 289 -10.81 5.40 12.71
C ASP A 289 -9.29 5.28 12.44
N PHE A 290 -8.65 6.29 11.85
CA PHE A 290 -7.20 6.25 11.65
C PHE A 290 -6.49 6.17 13.01
N PRO A 291 -5.41 5.35 13.16
CA PRO A 291 -4.67 5.25 14.42
C PRO A 291 -4.13 6.59 14.91
N THR A 292 -3.93 6.69 16.23
CA THR A 292 -3.33 7.86 16.87
C THR A 292 -1.90 7.57 17.33
N ASP A 293 -1.22 8.55 17.88
CA ASP A 293 0.10 8.42 18.53
C ASP A 293 0.08 7.61 19.84
N LYS A 294 -1.12 7.25 20.34
CA LYS A 294 -1.31 6.50 21.60
C LYS A 294 -1.97 5.15 21.40
N LYS A 295 -2.65 4.95 20.28
CA LYS A 295 -3.49 3.75 20.09
C LYS A 295 -3.59 3.39 18.63
N THR A 296 -3.35 2.11 18.32
CA THR A 296 -3.70 1.51 17.05
C THR A 296 -5.22 1.31 16.91
N SER A 297 -5.69 1.05 15.70
CA SER A 297 -7.08 0.75 15.38
C SER A 297 -7.18 -0.28 14.28
N PHE A 298 -8.28 -1.03 14.24
CA PHE A 298 -8.43 -2.19 13.37
C PHE A 298 -9.76 -2.16 12.60
N ARG A 299 -9.71 -2.64 11.36
CA ARG A 299 -10.87 -2.99 10.53
C ARG A 299 -10.83 -4.48 10.27
N LEU A 300 -11.44 -5.25 11.18
CA LEU A 300 -11.35 -6.72 11.22
C LEU A 300 -11.97 -7.38 9.98
N ASP A 301 -12.98 -6.75 9.39
CA ASP A 301 -13.68 -7.21 8.18
C ASP A 301 -13.17 -6.52 6.89
N TYR A 302 -12.07 -5.77 6.97
CA TYR A 302 -11.47 -5.02 5.86
C TYR A 302 -12.41 -3.99 5.20
N LYS A 303 -13.48 -3.56 5.87
CA LYS A 303 -14.40 -2.55 5.36
C LYS A 303 -13.99 -1.15 5.80
N GLN A 304 -14.22 -0.21 4.93
CA GLN A 304 -14.05 1.20 5.26
C GLN A 304 -15.17 1.67 6.19
N PRO A 305 -14.91 2.60 7.14
CA PRO A 305 -15.96 3.18 7.97
C PRO A 305 -17.00 3.85 7.07
N LYS A 306 -18.27 3.68 7.43
CA LYS A 306 -19.37 4.41 6.75
C LYS A 306 -19.15 5.90 6.96
N LYS A 307 -19.31 6.67 5.90
CA LYS A 307 -19.25 8.13 5.94
C LYS A 307 -20.38 8.70 6.76
#